data_ca51e22c556e9e053a7661b2a1225bbc
#
_entry.id   ca51e22c556e9e053a7661b2a1225bbc
#
_cell.length_a   1.000
_cell.length_b   1.000
_cell.length_c   1.000
_cell.angle_alpha   90.00
_cell.angle_beta   90.00
_cell.angle_gamma   90.00
#
_symmetry.space_group_name_H-M   'P 1'
#
loop_
_entity.id
_entity.type
_entity.pdbx_description
1 polymer ?
#
loop_
_entity_poly.entity_id
_entity_poly.type
_entity_poly.pdbx_seq_one_letter_code
_entity_poly.pdbx_strand_id
1 'polypeptide(L)'
;GLNQYPLEYQKLSANRGLIPSMIPEIIRWQTPLTHMRRIAKHDVSFQGQRIKAGDKVVMWYVSGNRDETAIDDPERFWIDRQNPRHHLSFGFGIHRCMGNRLAEMQLRVLWEEIMDRFEHVEVVGEPVRIASNFVRGIAELPVRVHRRKARAG
;
A
#
# COMPACT_ATOMS: atom_id res chain seq x y z
N GLY A 1 0.74 8.46 4.34
CA GLY A 1 -0.43 7.98 5.13
C GLY A 1 -0.34 8.44 6.58
N LEU A 2 0.58 7.92 7.37
CA LEU A 2 0.65 8.21 8.83
C LEU A 2 0.66 9.70 9.17
N ASN A 3 1.34 10.54 8.39
CA ASN A 3 1.31 12.00 8.60
C ASN A 3 -0.03 12.65 8.22
N GLN A 4 -0.77 12.07 7.27
CA GLN A 4 -2.12 12.52 6.89
C GLN A 4 -3.19 12.03 7.88
N TYR A 5 -2.89 10.97 8.62
CA TYR A 5 -3.76 10.35 9.61
C TYR A 5 -3.06 10.28 10.97
N PRO A 6 -2.92 11.40 11.70
CA PRO A 6 -2.14 11.48 12.94
C PRO A 6 -2.59 10.49 14.02
N LEU A 7 -3.88 10.19 14.10
CA LEU A 7 -4.40 9.20 15.05
C LEU A 7 -3.86 7.79 14.77
N GLU A 8 -3.68 7.43 13.50
CA GLU A 8 -3.07 6.15 13.13
C GLU A 8 -1.58 6.11 13.51
N TYR A 9 -0.88 7.24 13.38
CA TYR A 9 0.50 7.36 13.84
C TYR A 9 0.59 7.22 15.37
N GLN A 10 -0.33 7.82 16.11
CA GLN A 10 -0.40 7.70 17.57
C GLN A 10 -0.65 6.24 18.00
N LYS A 11 -1.58 5.54 17.34
CA LYS A 11 -1.80 4.08 17.58
C LYS A 11 -0.51 3.28 17.38
N LEU A 12 0.22 3.54 16.27
CA LEU A 12 1.48 2.86 16.00
C LEU A 12 2.52 3.15 17.07
N SER A 13 2.62 4.42 17.50
CA SER A 13 3.57 4.84 18.54
C SER A 13 3.28 4.20 19.89
N ALA A 14 2.00 4.01 20.23
CA ALA A 14 1.55 3.35 21.44
C ALA A 14 1.70 1.82 21.37
N ASN A 15 1.54 1.22 20.19
CA ASN A 15 1.60 -0.22 20.01
C ASN A 15 2.34 -0.60 18.72
N ARG A 16 3.62 -0.90 18.83
CA ARG A 16 4.46 -1.37 17.70
C ARG A 16 4.05 -2.73 17.15
N GLY A 17 3.28 -3.51 17.90
CA GLY A 17 2.68 -4.75 17.43
C GLY A 17 1.75 -4.58 16.23
N LEU A 18 1.38 -3.34 15.89
CA LEU A 18 0.60 -2.99 14.71
C LEU A 18 1.44 -2.90 13.41
N ILE A 19 2.76 -2.94 13.47
CA ILE A 19 3.62 -2.91 12.26
C ILE A 19 3.21 -3.99 11.24
N PRO A 20 2.96 -5.25 11.62
CA PRO A 20 2.57 -6.30 10.66
C PRO A 20 1.23 -6.07 9.94
N SER A 21 0.26 -5.40 10.57
CA SER A 21 -1.03 -5.05 9.94
C SER A 21 -0.95 -3.75 9.16
N MET A 22 -0.17 -2.78 9.65
CA MET A 22 0.06 -1.50 8.99
C MET A 22 0.70 -1.66 7.60
N ILE A 23 1.67 -2.57 7.44
CA ILE A 23 2.41 -2.72 6.18
C ILE A 23 1.51 -3.05 5.00
N PRO A 24 0.68 -4.12 5.04
CA PRO A 24 -0.24 -4.39 3.94
C PRO A 24 -1.30 -3.27 3.76
N GLU A 25 -1.70 -2.57 4.82
CA GLU A 25 -2.59 -1.42 4.68
C GLU A 25 -1.90 -0.24 3.94
N ILE A 26 -0.64 0.05 4.22
CA ILE A 26 0.16 1.03 3.46
C ILE A 26 0.20 0.63 1.97
N ILE A 27 0.47 -0.64 1.69
CA ILE A 27 0.55 -1.17 0.33
C ILE A 27 -0.80 -1.09 -0.38
N ARG A 28 -1.90 -1.42 0.30
CA ARG A 28 -3.26 -1.28 -0.21
C ARG A 28 -3.59 0.18 -0.52
N TRP A 29 -3.42 1.04 0.49
CA TRP A 29 -3.84 2.44 0.41
C TRP A 29 -3.02 3.23 -0.61
N GLN A 30 -1.71 2.99 -0.70
CA GLN A 30 -0.83 3.61 -1.70
C GLN A 30 -1.07 3.03 -3.10
N THR A 31 -1.29 1.74 -3.23
CA THR A 31 -1.41 1.01 -4.50
C THR A 31 -0.32 1.44 -5.49
N PRO A 32 0.96 0.99 -5.31
CA PRO A 32 2.10 1.52 -6.07
C PRO A 32 2.01 1.33 -7.57
N LEU A 33 1.37 0.25 -8.04
CA LEU A 33 1.05 0.01 -9.45
C LEU A 33 -0.43 0.21 -9.69
N THR A 34 -0.77 1.08 -10.65
CA THR A 34 -2.16 1.45 -10.91
C THR A 34 -2.97 0.34 -11.54
N HIS A 35 -2.36 -0.42 -12.45
CA HIS A 35 -3.05 -1.44 -13.26
C HIS A 35 -2.07 -2.46 -13.84
N MET A 36 -2.62 -3.56 -14.32
CA MET A 36 -1.92 -4.52 -15.17
C MET A 36 -2.80 -4.91 -16.34
N ARG A 37 -2.19 -5.29 -17.48
CA ARG A 37 -2.87 -5.71 -18.68
C ARG A 37 -2.70 -7.21 -18.94
N ARG A 38 -3.75 -7.82 -19.51
CA ARG A 38 -3.73 -9.17 -20.08
C ARG A 38 -4.29 -9.12 -21.51
N ILE A 39 -4.07 -10.20 -22.23
CA ILE A 39 -4.69 -10.42 -23.56
C ILE A 39 -5.51 -11.70 -23.43
N ALA A 40 -6.78 -11.60 -23.81
CA ALA A 40 -7.67 -12.77 -23.82
C ALA A 40 -7.18 -13.80 -24.83
N LYS A 41 -7.00 -15.03 -24.41
CA LYS A 41 -6.57 -16.12 -25.33
C LYS A 41 -7.73 -16.76 -26.08
N HIS A 42 -8.92 -16.67 -25.53
CA HIS A 42 -10.16 -17.24 -26.06
C HIS A 42 -11.30 -16.26 -25.86
N ASP A 43 -12.37 -16.42 -26.64
CA ASP A 43 -13.63 -15.72 -26.37
C ASP A 43 -14.16 -16.16 -24.99
N VAL A 44 -14.60 -15.20 -24.19
CA VAL A 44 -15.18 -15.45 -22.87
C VAL A 44 -16.29 -14.45 -22.57
N SER A 45 -17.33 -14.92 -21.90
CA SER A 45 -18.36 -14.04 -21.31
C SER A 45 -17.99 -13.77 -19.84
N PHE A 46 -17.91 -12.52 -19.46
CA PHE A 46 -17.63 -12.09 -18.10
C PHE A 46 -18.64 -11.01 -17.68
N GLN A 47 -19.43 -11.29 -16.66
CA GLN A 47 -20.49 -10.40 -16.16
C GLN A 47 -21.42 -9.86 -17.26
N GLY A 48 -21.83 -10.74 -18.18
CA GLY A 48 -22.70 -10.40 -19.31
C GLY A 48 -22.02 -9.69 -20.47
N GLN A 49 -20.74 -9.36 -20.37
CA GLN A 49 -19.94 -8.74 -21.43
C GLN A 49 -19.15 -9.80 -22.20
N ARG A 50 -19.11 -9.70 -23.52
CA ARG A 50 -18.31 -10.58 -24.37
C ARG A 50 -16.91 -9.98 -24.54
N ILE A 51 -15.89 -10.73 -24.12
CA ILE A 51 -14.48 -10.45 -24.37
C ILE A 51 -14.00 -11.42 -25.45
N LYS A 52 -13.47 -10.91 -26.54
CA LYS A 52 -12.99 -11.71 -27.68
C LYS A 52 -11.53 -12.10 -27.50
N ALA A 53 -11.14 -13.21 -28.14
CA ALA A 53 -9.73 -13.56 -28.26
C ALA A 53 -8.94 -12.38 -28.88
N GLY A 54 -7.80 -12.03 -28.29
CA GLY A 54 -6.99 -10.89 -28.70
C GLY A 54 -7.34 -9.56 -27.98
N ASP A 55 -8.47 -9.46 -27.31
CA ASP A 55 -8.85 -8.26 -26.57
C ASP A 55 -7.88 -7.98 -25.42
N LYS A 56 -7.61 -6.69 -25.20
CA LYS A 56 -6.81 -6.20 -24.07
C LYS A 56 -7.70 -5.99 -22.86
N VAL A 57 -7.44 -6.73 -21.81
CA VAL A 57 -8.14 -6.63 -20.52
C VAL A 57 -7.24 -5.91 -19.52
N VAL A 58 -7.69 -4.77 -19.01
CA VAL A 58 -6.96 -3.98 -18.00
C VAL A 58 -7.60 -4.19 -16.64
N MET A 59 -6.78 -4.60 -15.68
CA MET A 59 -7.17 -4.77 -14.28
C MET A 59 -6.72 -3.55 -13.48
N TRP A 60 -7.66 -2.73 -13.05
CA TRP A 60 -7.40 -1.52 -12.29
C TRP A 60 -7.24 -1.84 -10.79
N TYR A 61 -6.00 -2.03 -10.32
CA TYR A 61 -5.70 -2.31 -8.91
C TYR A 61 -6.09 -1.17 -7.99
N VAL A 62 -5.94 0.08 -8.46
CA VAL A 62 -6.38 1.27 -7.70
C VAL A 62 -7.87 1.26 -7.42
N SER A 63 -8.69 0.82 -8.38
CA SER A 63 -10.14 0.68 -8.21
C SER A 63 -10.47 -0.50 -7.30
N GLY A 64 -9.88 -1.67 -7.56
CA GLY A 64 -10.15 -2.86 -6.73
C GLY A 64 -9.71 -2.70 -5.27
N ASN A 65 -8.67 -1.89 -4.99
CA ASN A 65 -8.26 -1.56 -3.62
C ASN A 65 -9.15 -0.49 -2.95
N ARG A 66 -10.14 0.04 -3.68
CA ARG A 66 -11.13 1.02 -3.22
C ARG A 66 -12.57 0.51 -3.38
N ASP A 67 -12.72 -0.76 -3.69
CA ASP A 67 -14.03 -1.38 -3.88
C ASP A 67 -14.72 -1.61 -2.54
N GLU A 68 -15.78 -0.85 -2.28
CA GLU A 68 -16.57 -0.89 -1.05
C GLU A 68 -17.39 -2.20 -0.91
N THR A 69 -17.58 -2.94 -2.00
CA THR A 69 -18.22 -4.25 -1.96
C THR A 69 -17.30 -5.36 -1.46
N ALA A 70 -15.98 -5.10 -1.44
CA ALA A 70 -14.97 -6.07 -1.06
C ALA A 70 -14.11 -5.64 0.15
N ILE A 71 -14.05 -4.34 0.43
CA ILE A 71 -13.19 -3.76 1.47
C ILE A 71 -14.00 -2.74 2.27
N ASP A 72 -14.12 -2.98 3.56
CA ASP A 72 -14.82 -2.07 4.46
C ASP A 72 -14.11 -0.72 4.53
N ASP A 73 -14.85 0.38 4.36
CA ASP A 73 -14.36 1.76 4.41
C ASP A 73 -13.01 1.93 3.64
N PRO A 74 -12.99 1.68 2.31
CA PRO A 74 -11.76 1.52 1.54
C PRO A 74 -10.96 2.81 1.38
N GLU A 75 -11.60 3.98 1.52
CA GLU A 75 -10.93 5.29 1.46
C GLU A 75 -10.20 5.64 2.76
N ARG A 76 -10.55 5.00 3.86
CA ARG A 76 -9.89 5.20 5.13
C ARG A 76 -8.55 4.49 5.19
N PHE A 77 -7.52 5.20 5.63
CA PHE A 77 -6.25 4.61 6.05
C PHE A 77 -6.37 4.11 7.48
N TRP A 78 -6.25 2.80 7.69
CA TRP A 78 -6.59 2.14 8.95
C TRP A 78 -5.60 1.01 9.25
N ILE A 79 -4.58 1.29 10.10
CA ILE A 79 -3.43 0.39 10.31
C ILE A 79 -3.74 -0.91 11.07
N ASP A 80 -4.83 -0.95 11.80
CA ASP A 80 -5.36 -2.13 12.51
C ASP A 80 -6.58 -2.75 11.82
N ARG A 81 -6.70 -2.54 10.49
CA ARG A 81 -7.75 -3.13 9.65
C ARG A 81 -7.78 -4.65 9.79
N GLN A 82 -8.98 -5.20 9.88
CA GLN A 82 -9.17 -6.64 9.73
C GLN A 82 -8.82 -7.08 8.30
N ASN A 83 -8.18 -8.24 8.16
CA ASN A 83 -7.75 -8.78 6.86
C ASN A 83 -6.93 -7.80 6.00
N PRO A 84 -5.87 -7.15 6.53
CA PRO A 84 -5.18 -6.07 5.84
C PRO A 84 -4.49 -6.53 4.54
N ARG A 85 -4.27 -7.84 4.35
CA ARG A 85 -3.74 -8.42 3.11
C ARG A 85 -4.78 -8.66 2.01
N HIS A 86 -6.03 -8.34 2.25
CA HIS A 86 -7.09 -8.41 1.25
C HIS A 86 -7.02 -7.20 0.31
N HIS A 87 -6.01 -7.19 -0.56
CA HIS A 87 -5.77 -6.13 -1.54
C HIS A 87 -5.14 -6.68 -2.82
N LEU A 88 -5.23 -5.92 -3.92
CA LEU A 88 -4.74 -6.29 -5.24
C LEU A 88 -3.39 -5.66 -5.62
N SER A 89 -2.72 -4.92 -4.74
CA SER A 89 -1.48 -4.21 -5.06
C SER A 89 -0.35 -5.11 -5.57
N PHE A 90 -0.35 -6.38 -5.17
CA PHE A 90 0.58 -7.40 -5.66
C PHE A 90 0.01 -8.26 -6.81
N GLY A 91 -1.15 -7.89 -7.35
CA GLY A 91 -1.86 -8.69 -8.31
C GLY A 91 -2.50 -9.95 -7.70
N PHE A 92 -3.06 -10.78 -8.57
CA PHE A 92 -3.75 -12.01 -8.19
C PHE A 92 -3.47 -13.14 -9.20
N GLY A 93 -3.63 -14.38 -8.75
CA GLY A 93 -3.48 -15.57 -9.59
C GLY A 93 -2.03 -15.90 -9.90
N ILE A 94 -1.80 -16.58 -11.05
CA ILE A 94 -0.50 -17.14 -11.45
C ILE A 94 0.61 -16.08 -11.60
N HIS A 95 0.26 -14.83 -11.91
CA HIS A 95 1.19 -13.71 -12.04
C HIS A 95 1.23 -12.82 -10.78
N ARG A 96 0.78 -13.30 -9.64
CA ARG A 96 0.95 -12.57 -8.39
C ARG A 96 2.43 -12.24 -8.18
N CYS A 97 2.73 -11.06 -7.65
CA CYS A 97 4.09 -10.60 -7.39
C CYS A 97 4.89 -11.65 -6.59
N MET A 98 5.99 -12.10 -7.17
CA MET A 98 6.89 -13.09 -6.57
C MET A 98 7.68 -12.49 -5.39
N GLY A 99 7.91 -11.16 -5.43
CA GLY A 99 8.64 -10.42 -4.40
C GLY A 99 7.78 -9.89 -3.24
N ASN A 100 6.48 -10.24 -3.15
CA ASN A 100 5.58 -9.67 -2.14
C ASN A 100 6.05 -9.89 -0.70
N ARG A 101 6.57 -11.08 -0.40
CA ARG A 101 7.10 -11.42 0.94
C ARG A 101 8.35 -10.62 1.28
N LEU A 102 9.25 -10.44 0.30
CA LEU A 102 10.44 -9.63 0.47
C LEU A 102 10.09 -8.17 0.70
N ALA A 103 9.14 -7.61 -0.06
CA ALA A 103 8.68 -6.24 0.11
C ALA A 103 8.06 -6.01 1.51
N GLU A 104 7.18 -6.91 1.96
CA GLU A 104 6.61 -6.85 3.31
C GLU A 104 7.70 -6.93 4.40
N MET A 105 8.68 -7.81 4.23
CA MET A 105 9.80 -7.98 5.17
C MET A 105 10.67 -6.72 5.23
N GLN A 106 11.04 -6.15 4.09
CA GLN A 106 11.82 -4.91 4.03
C GLN A 106 11.10 -3.75 4.72
N LEU A 107 9.81 -3.58 4.45
CA LEU A 107 9.01 -2.55 5.09
C LEU A 107 8.91 -2.77 6.61
N ARG A 108 8.77 -4.02 7.07
CA ARG A 108 8.74 -4.34 8.48
C ARG A 108 10.04 -3.96 9.18
N VAL A 109 11.17 -4.43 8.66
CA VAL A 109 12.48 -4.12 9.23
C VAL A 109 12.72 -2.61 9.24
N LEU A 110 12.39 -1.92 8.14
CA LEU A 110 12.52 -0.47 8.05
C LEU A 110 11.70 0.25 9.14
N TRP A 111 10.44 -0.15 9.34
CA TRP A 111 9.58 0.48 10.35
C TRP A 111 9.98 0.14 11.77
N GLU A 112 10.44 -1.08 12.04
CA GLU A 112 11.02 -1.46 13.34
C GLU A 112 12.22 -0.55 13.66
N GLU A 113 13.15 -0.38 12.71
CA GLU A 113 14.32 0.49 12.84
C GLU A 113 13.96 1.98 12.99
N ILE A 114 12.97 2.47 12.23
CA ILE A 114 12.47 3.84 12.38
C ILE A 114 11.92 4.06 13.79
N MET A 115 11.07 3.15 14.25
CA MET A 115 10.44 3.26 15.58
C MET A 115 11.44 3.13 16.74
N ASP A 116 12.58 2.48 16.52
CA ASP A 116 13.65 2.40 17.52
C ASP A 116 14.46 3.69 17.63
N ARG A 117 14.76 4.32 16.49
CA ARG A 117 15.64 5.49 16.44
C ARG A 117 14.93 6.81 16.58
N PHE A 118 13.68 6.88 16.10
CA PHE A 118 12.93 8.12 16.01
C PHE A 118 11.63 8.05 16.79
N GLU A 119 11.29 9.14 17.43
CA GLU A 119 10.00 9.34 18.07
C GLU A 119 8.92 9.62 17.03
N HIS A 120 9.28 10.43 16.03
CA HIS A 120 8.40 10.84 14.95
C HIS A 120 9.18 11.13 13.67
N VAL A 121 8.57 10.82 12.53
CA VAL A 121 9.01 11.25 11.20
C VAL A 121 7.93 12.15 10.63
N GLU A 122 8.21 13.44 10.59
CA GLU A 122 7.32 14.50 10.13
C GLU A 122 7.55 14.79 8.65
N VAL A 123 6.50 14.83 7.84
CA VAL A 123 6.57 15.33 6.46
C VAL A 123 6.46 16.84 6.51
N VAL A 124 7.50 17.55 6.05
CA VAL A 124 7.63 19.01 6.17
C VAL A 124 7.49 19.76 4.85
N GLY A 125 7.17 19.05 3.77
CA GLY A 125 6.96 19.66 2.45
C GLY A 125 6.12 18.80 1.53
N GLU A 126 5.70 19.35 0.40
CA GLU A 126 4.91 18.64 -0.58
C GLU A 126 5.73 17.53 -1.26
N PRO A 127 5.18 16.32 -1.39
CA PRO A 127 5.86 15.24 -2.10
C PRO A 127 5.97 15.53 -3.59
N VAL A 128 7.17 15.40 -4.15
CA VAL A 128 7.38 15.41 -5.61
C VAL A 128 7.04 14.02 -6.15
N ARG A 129 6.06 13.95 -7.04
CA ARG A 129 5.60 12.68 -7.61
C ARG A 129 6.29 12.38 -8.94
N ILE A 130 6.53 11.10 -9.21
CA ILE A 130 7.00 10.64 -10.51
C ILE A 130 5.88 10.83 -11.54
N ALA A 131 6.19 11.47 -12.67
CA ALA A 131 5.27 11.60 -13.81
C ALA A 131 5.12 10.24 -14.50
N SER A 132 4.15 9.45 -14.08
CA SER A 132 3.87 8.12 -14.61
C SER A 132 2.39 7.79 -14.45
N ASN A 133 1.80 7.20 -15.49
CA ASN A 133 0.44 6.65 -15.44
C ASN A 133 0.41 5.20 -14.93
N PHE A 134 1.57 4.59 -14.70
CA PHE A 134 1.71 3.19 -14.28
C PHE A 134 2.16 3.07 -12.82
N VAL A 135 3.24 3.78 -12.45
CA VAL A 135 3.82 3.73 -11.10
C VAL A 135 3.43 4.99 -10.32
N ARG A 136 2.76 4.81 -9.19
CA ARG A 136 2.45 5.90 -8.25
C ARG A 136 3.62 6.13 -7.29
N GLY A 137 4.75 6.56 -7.85
CA GLY A 137 5.97 6.79 -7.10
C GLY A 137 6.07 8.21 -6.53
N ILE A 138 6.94 8.35 -5.54
CA ILE A 138 7.38 9.62 -4.97
C ILE A 138 8.86 9.76 -5.25
N ALA A 139 9.26 10.81 -5.97
CA ALA A 139 10.65 11.10 -6.27
C ALA A 139 11.36 11.76 -5.08
N GLU A 140 10.66 12.69 -4.41
CA GLU A 140 11.19 13.43 -3.25
C GLU A 140 10.10 13.53 -2.17
N LEU A 141 10.50 13.33 -0.92
CA LEU A 141 9.64 13.50 0.24
C LEU A 141 10.45 14.22 1.35
N PRO A 142 10.30 15.54 1.48
CA PRO A 142 10.97 16.26 2.55
C PRO A 142 10.46 15.85 3.93
N VAL A 143 11.37 15.39 4.79
CA VAL A 143 11.02 14.93 6.14
C VAL A 143 11.93 15.53 7.19
N ARG A 144 11.39 15.72 8.39
CA ARG A 144 12.13 16.00 9.62
C ARG A 144 12.03 14.80 10.53
N VAL A 145 13.16 14.32 11.01
CA VAL A 145 13.21 13.21 11.96
C VAL A 145 13.39 13.74 13.38
N HIS A 146 12.53 13.31 14.29
CA HIS A 146 12.61 13.63 15.71
C HIS A 146 13.24 12.43 16.43
N ARG A 147 14.51 12.57 16.85
CA ARG A 147 15.24 11.49 17.52
C ARG A 147 14.63 11.19 18.89
N ARG A 148 14.56 9.92 19.25
CA ARG A 148 14.25 9.52 20.62
C ARG A 148 15.37 10.01 21.55
N LYS A 149 14.98 10.58 22.70
CA LYS A 149 15.95 10.82 23.75
C LYS A 149 16.48 9.46 24.22
N ALA A 150 17.81 9.35 24.38
CA ALA A 150 18.39 8.15 24.98
C ALA A 150 17.67 7.91 26.33
N ARG A 151 17.18 6.69 26.54
CA ARG A 151 16.72 6.32 27.87
C ARG A 151 17.91 6.48 28.79
N ALA A 152 17.83 7.40 29.75
CA ALA A 152 18.76 7.43 30.86
C ALA A 152 18.69 6.04 31.51
N GLY A 153 19.80 5.29 31.46
CA GLY A 153 19.97 3.99 32.09
C GLY A 153 19.89 4.07 33.59
#